data_767724b86efc07d9e35a98a505f05c87
#
_entry.id   767724b86efc07d9e35a98a505f05c87
#
_cell.length_a   1.000
_cell.length_b   1.000
_cell.length_c   1.000
_cell.angle_alpha   90.00
_cell.angle_beta   90.00
_cell.angle_gamma   90.00
#
_symmetry.space_group_name_H-M   'P 1'
#
loop_
_entity.id
_entity.type
_entity.pdbx_description
1 polymer ?
#
loop_
_entity_poly.entity_id
_entity_poly.type
_entity_poly.pdbx_seq_one_letter_code
_entity_poly.pdbx_strand_id
1 'polypeptide(L)'
;MPEVQRLQTHPGVGPITALAFVLVLGTPARFGCGKQVASYLGLIPCEDSSADSWRLGHISKQGNALLRFLLGQAAQSVARSEEQWRHQYAHLALRRNHAIAKVAMARKLAVRLFWMWRQGWDYQQLKKFGSHAG
;
A
#
# COMPACT_ATOMS: atom_id res chain seq x y z
N MET A 1 9.83 16.97 -3.88
CA MET A 1 10.47 15.67 -3.54
C MET A 1 10.36 14.74 -4.73
N PRO A 2 11.49 14.34 -5.30
CA PRO A 2 11.47 13.43 -6.46
C PRO A 2 10.78 12.10 -6.18
N GLU A 3 10.94 11.55 -4.99
CA GLU A 3 10.31 10.29 -4.62
C GLU A 3 8.78 10.40 -4.60
N VAL A 4 8.26 11.52 -4.13
CA VAL A 4 6.80 11.74 -4.12
C VAL A 4 6.28 11.79 -5.57
N GLN A 5 6.97 12.52 -6.43
CA GLN A 5 6.58 12.61 -7.83
C GLN A 5 6.61 11.24 -8.52
N ARG A 6 7.61 10.45 -8.20
CA ARG A 6 7.75 9.11 -8.78
C ARG A 6 6.61 8.21 -8.36
N LEU A 7 6.22 8.24 -7.08
CA LEU A 7 5.12 7.42 -6.59
C LEU A 7 3.78 7.84 -7.20
N GLN A 8 3.63 9.12 -7.54
CA GLN A 8 2.41 9.60 -8.18
C GLN A 8 2.22 9.07 -9.59
N THR A 9 3.23 8.49 -10.20
CA THR A 9 3.06 7.87 -11.52
C THR A 9 2.20 6.62 -11.47
N HIS A 10 2.05 6.02 -10.28
CA HIS A 10 1.16 4.86 -10.13
C HIS A 10 -0.29 5.32 -10.24
N PRO A 11 -1.12 4.62 -11.04
CA PRO A 11 -2.54 4.95 -11.13
C PRO A 11 -3.19 4.97 -9.77
N GLY A 12 -4.08 5.93 -9.54
CA GLY A 12 -4.81 6.05 -8.30
C GLY A 12 -4.06 6.71 -7.16
N VAL A 13 -2.76 6.97 -7.32
CA VAL A 13 -1.94 7.58 -6.28
C VAL A 13 -1.77 9.07 -6.55
N GLY A 14 -2.40 9.89 -5.73
CA GLY A 14 -2.30 11.33 -5.83
C GLY A 14 -1.17 11.89 -4.96
N PRO A 15 -1.00 13.22 -4.99
CA PRO A 15 0.09 13.86 -4.24
C PRO A 15 -0.01 13.67 -2.73
N ILE A 16 -1.22 13.68 -2.19
CA ILE A 16 -1.39 13.54 -0.73
C ILE A 16 -1.04 12.13 -0.28
N THR A 17 -1.50 11.12 -1.03
CA THR A 17 -1.19 9.73 -0.71
C THR A 17 0.31 9.47 -0.82
N ALA A 18 0.95 9.94 -1.88
CA ALA A 18 2.38 9.76 -2.07
C ALA A 18 3.18 10.45 -0.97
N LEU A 19 2.82 11.68 -0.64
CA LEU A 19 3.51 12.42 0.41
C LEU A 19 3.34 11.74 1.77
N ALA A 20 2.11 11.32 2.10
CA ALA A 20 1.85 10.64 3.36
C ALA A 20 2.66 9.35 3.46
N PHE A 21 2.75 8.60 2.37
CA PHE A 21 3.53 7.37 2.34
C PHE A 21 5.00 7.64 2.68
N VAL A 22 5.60 8.63 2.03
CA VAL A 22 6.99 8.98 2.27
C VAL A 22 7.19 9.46 3.71
N LEU A 23 6.32 10.32 4.20
CA LEU A 23 6.47 10.90 5.53
C LEU A 23 6.29 9.87 6.64
N VAL A 24 5.31 8.97 6.49
CA VAL A 24 5.04 7.96 7.52
C VAL A 24 6.14 6.91 7.56
N LEU A 25 6.61 6.45 6.41
CA LEU A 25 7.65 5.44 6.37
C LEU A 25 9.04 6.02 6.66
N GLY A 26 9.27 7.27 6.31
CA GLY A 26 10.54 7.95 6.55
C GLY A 26 11.59 7.64 5.51
N THR A 27 12.00 6.38 5.40
CA THR A 27 12.97 5.93 4.41
C THR A 27 12.73 4.46 4.09
N PRO A 28 12.93 4.05 2.83
CA PRO A 28 12.76 2.63 2.47
C PRO A 28 13.82 1.73 3.11
N ALA A 29 14.95 2.29 3.53
CA ALA A 29 16.02 1.51 4.15
C ALA A 29 15.61 0.88 5.50
N ARG A 30 14.54 1.38 6.13
CA ARG A 30 14.04 0.82 7.38
C ARG A 30 13.42 -0.55 7.23
N PHE A 31 13.06 -0.94 6.02
CA PHE A 31 12.29 -2.16 5.77
C PHE A 31 13.08 -3.08 4.84
N GLY A 32 13.10 -4.36 5.19
CA GLY A 32 13.78 -5.37 4.37
C GLY A 32 12.94 -5.87 3.20
N CYS A 33 11.62 -5.81 3.34
CA CYS A 33 10.71 -6.31 2.31
C CYS A 33 9.33 -5.70 2.47
N GLY A 34 8.48 -5.95 1.49
CA GLY A 34 7.12 -5.41 1.50
C GLY A 34 6.27 -5.91 2.65
N LYS A 35 6.51 -7.15 3.10
CA LYS A 35 5.78 -7.70 4.24
C LYS A 35 5.99 -6.86 5.50
N GLN A 36 7.20 -6.37 5.71
CA GLN A 36 7.50 -5.53 6.87
C GLN A 36 6.77 -4.19 6.77
N VAL A 37 6.66 -3.63 5.57
CA VAL A 37 5.89 -2.40 5.35
C VAL A 37 4.43 -2.63 5.69
N ALA A 38 3.85 -3.71 5.20
CA ALA A 38 2.46 -4.03 5.46
C ALA A 38 2.19 -4.21 6.95
N SER A 39 3.09 -4.88 7.65
CA SER A 39 2.97 -5.08 9.09
C SER A 39 3.07 -3.75 9.85
N TYR A 40 4.02 -2.92 9.45
CA TYR A 40 4.19 -1.60 10.07
C TYR A 40 2.94 -0.74 9.93
N LEU A 41 2.31 -0.79 8.76
CA LEU A 41 1.10 0.00 8.49
C LEU A 41 -0.17 -0.65 9.03
N GLY A 42 -0.10 -1.87 9.52
CA GLY A 42 -1.27 -2.57 10.03
C GLY A 42 -2.20 -3.06 8.94
N LEU A 43 -1.68 -3.29 7.73
CA LEU A 43 -2.46 -3.79 6.61
C LEU A 43 -2.46 -5.32 6.62
N ILE A 44 -3.09 -5.87 7.63
CA ILE A 44 -3.18 -7.30 7.86
C ILE A 44 -4.66 -7.68 7.89
N PRO A 45 -5.05 -8.80 7.28
CA PRO A 45 -6.45 -9.24 7.33
C PRO A 45 -6.95 -9.35 8.78
N CYS A 46 -8.23 -9.04 8.97
CA CYS A 46 -8.82 -9.00 10.31
C CYS A 46 -8.60 -10.27 11.12
N GLU A 47 -8.64 -11.40 10.46
CA GLU A 47 -8.46 -12.69 11.10
C GLU A 47 -7.05 -12.93 11.63
N ASP A 48 -6.09 -12.17 11.11
CA ASP A 48 -4.70 -12.24 11.55
C ASP A 48 -4.34 -11.10 12.47
N SER A 49 -5.27 -10.17 12.71
CA SER A 49 -4.99 -9.04 13.58
C SER A 49 -4.94 -9.55 15.01
N SER A 50 -3.84 -9.29 15.66
CA SER A 50 -3.67 -9.66 17.05
C SER A 50 -3.89 -8.45 17.95
N ALA A 51 -4.15 -8.70 19.23
CA ALA A 51 -4.28 -7.64 20.20
C ALA A 51 -2.99 -6.81 20.31
N ASP A 52 -1.89 -7.34 19.84
CA ASP A 52 -0.60 -6.65 19.93
C ASP A 52 -0.50 -5.47 18.99
N SER A 53 -1.28 -5.43 17.91
CA SER A 53 -1.21 -4.35 16.95
C SER A 53 -1.64 -3.01 17.55
N TRP A 54 -2.51 -2.99 18.55
CA TRP A 54 -2.96 -1.75 19.16
C TRP A 54 -2.01 -1.20 20.22
N ARG A 55 -0.97 -1.93 20.55
CA ARG A 55 0.05 -1.48 21.49
C ARG A 55 1.07 -0.53 20.87
N LEU A 56 0.99 -0.30 19.57
CA LEU A 56 1.85 0.66 18.90
C LEU A 56 1.59 2.06 19.48
N GLY A 57 2.62 2.87 19.53
CA GLY A 57 2.52 4.22 20.08
C GLY A 57 1.49 5.06 19.37
N HIS A 58 0.89 6.01 20.10
CA HIS A 58 -0.22 6.82 19.61
C HIS A 58 0.12 7.58 18.33
N ILE A 59 1.32 8.18 18.25
CA ILE A 59 1.70 9.00 17.10
C ILE A 59 1.81 8.13 15.85
N SER A 60 2.51 7.01 15.95
CA SER A 60 2.64 6.07 14.85
C SER A 60 1.29 5.53 14.41
N LYS A 61 0.43 5.25 15.38
CA LYS A 61 -0.90 4.72 15.12
C LYS A 61 -1.76 5.70 14.34
N GLN A 62 -1.71 6.99 14.69
CA GLN A 62 -2.48 8.00 13.99
C GLN A 62 -2.02 8.21 12.57
N GLY A 63 -0.70 8.30 12.36
CA GLY A 63 -0.14 8.44 11.01
C GLY A 63 -0.46 7.22 10.16
N ASN A 64 -0.35 6.05 10.74
CA ASN A 64 -0.66 4.81 10.03
C ASN A 64 -2.14 4.71 9.69
N ALA A 65 -3.02 5.18 10.57
CA ALA A 65 -4.46 5.16 10.29
C ALA A 65 -4.81 6.04 9.09
N LEU A 66 -4.24 7.24 9.02
CA LEU A 66 -4.46 8.11 7.88
C LEU A 66 -3.94 7.47 6.59
N LEU A 67 -2.73 6.94 6.64
CA LEU A 67 -2.14 6.33 5.45
C LEU A 67 -2.92 5.09 5.02
N ARG A 68 -3.39 4.27 5.96
CA ARG A 68 -4.25 3.13 5.61
C ARG A 68 -5.50 3.57 4.88
N PHE A 69 -6.13 4.65 5.35
CA PHE A 69 -7.31 5.20 4.69
C PHE A 69 -6.98 5.66 3.27
N LEU A 70 -5.91 6.41 3.12
CA LEU A 70 -5.49 6.93 1.81
C LEU A 70 -5.13 5.79 0.84
N LEU A 71 -4.45 4.77 1.34
CA LEU A 71 -4.09 3.61 0.51
C LEU A 71 -5.33 2.83 0.11
N GLY A 72 -6.30 2.71 1.00
CA GLY A 72 -7.57 2.06 0.68
C GLY A 72 -8.31 2.78 -0.45
N GLN A 73 -8.37 4.11 -0.38
CA GLN A 73 -8.99 4.92 -1.42
C GLN A 73 -8.23 4.80 -2.74
N ALA A 74 -6.90 4.91 -2.67
CA ALA A 74 -6.07 4.80 -3.86
C ALA A 74 -6.20 3.42 -4.51
N ALA A 75 -6.25 2.37 -3.71
CA ALA A 75 -6.39 1.01 -4.23
C ALA A 75 -7.69 0.82 -5.01
N GLN A 76 -8.77 1.45 -4.56
CA GLN A 76 -10.02 1.42 -5.31
C GLN A 76 -9.90 2.16 -6.64
N SER A 77 -9.15 3.26 -6.66
CA SER A 77 -8.93 4.02 -7.88
C SER A 77 -8.08 3.24 -8.89
N VAL A 78 -7.15 2.42 -8.44
CA VAL A 78 -6.33 1.60 -9.33
C VAL A 78 -7.21 0.67 -10.17
N ALA A 79 -8.33 0.20 -9.62
CA ALA A 79 -9.23 -0.70 -10.33
C ALA A 79 -9.79 -0.10 -11.62
N ARG A 80 -9.82 1.23 -11.72
CA ARG A 80 -10.28 1.91 -12.93
C ARG A 80 -9.29 1.79 -14.08
N SER A 81 -8.01 1.59 -13.77
CA SER A 81 -6.95 1.58 -14.77
C SER A 81 -6.35 0.21 -15.00
N GLU A 82 -6.45 -0.70 -14.04
CA GLU A 82 -5.88 -2.04 -14.15
C GLU A 82 -6.98 -3.10 -14.07
N GLU A 83 -7.19 -3.77 -15.18
CA GLU A 83 -8.22 -4.80 -15.26
C GLU A 83 -7.94 -5.99 -14.32
N GLN A 84 -6.70 -6.45 -14.28
CA GLN A 84 -6.32 -7.56 -13.40
C GLN A 84 -6.51 -7.19 -11.92
N TRP A 85 -6.21 -5.95 -11.57
CA TRP A 85 -6.43 -5.45 -10.22
C TRP A 85 -7.91 -5.50 -9.86
N ARG A 86 -8.76 -5.03 -10.76
CA ARG A 86 -10.20 -5.04 -10.55
C ARG A 86 -10.72 -6.46 -10.39
N HIS A 87 -10.25 -7.39 -11.21
CA HIS A 87 -10.65 -8.81 -11.11
C HIS A 87 -10.20 -9.41 -9.78
N GLN A 88 -9.00 -9.13 -9.34
CA GLN A 88 -8.50 -9.63 -8.07
C GLN A 88 -9.32 -9.10 -6.90
N TYR A 89 -9.68 -7.82 -6.92
CA TYR A 89 -10.52 -7.23 -5.90
C TYR A 89 -11.88 -7.93 -5.85
N ALA A 90 -12.51 -8.08 -7.00
CA ALA A 90 -13.83 -8.71 -7.08
C ALA A 90 -13.78 -10.16 -6.59
N HIS A 91 -12.75 -10.90 -6.98
CA HIS A 91 -12.57 -12.28 -6.55
C HIS A 91 -12.44 -12.39 -5.04
N LEU A 92 -11.63 -11.55 -4.43
CA LEU A 92 -11.46 -11.54 -2.99
C LEU A 92 -12.75 -11.12 -2.26
N ALA A 93 -13.47 -10.15 -2.81
CA ALA A 93 -14.72 -9.68 -2.21
C ALA A 93 -15.78 -10.79 -2.20
N LEU A 94 -15.86 -11.55 -3.28
CA LEU A 94 -16.81 -12.66 -3.38
C LEU A 94 -16.40 -13.83 -2.51
N ARG A 95 -15.12 -14.15 -2.50
CA ARG A 95 -14.61 -15.32 -1.79
C ARG A 95 -14.55 -15.11 -0.28
N ARG A 96 -14.22 -13.91 0.16
CA ARG A 96 -14.07 -13.59 1.59
C ARG A 96 -15.10 -12.57 2.02
N ASN A 97 -14.80 -11.30 1.86
CA ASN A 97 -15.73 -10.19 2.01
C ASN A 97 -15.05 -8.90 1.55
N HIS A 98 -15.83 -7.82 1.50
CA HIS A 98 -15.31 -6.52 1.03
C HIS A 98 -14.24 -5.94 1.94
N ALA A 99 -14.40 -6.10 3.26
CA ALA A 99 -13.42 -5.53 4.20
C ALA A 99 -12.05 -6.19 4.04
N ILE A 100 -12.03 -7.52 3.89
CA ILE A 100 -10.79 -8.25 3.68
C ILE A 100 -10.18 -7.89 2.34
N ALA A 101 -11.02 -7.78 1.30
CA ALA A 101 -10.54 -7.41 -0.03
C ALA A 101 -9.91 -6.02 -0.04
N LYS A 102 -10.52 -5.05 0.64
CA LYS A 102 -9.97 -3.71 0.73
C LYS A 102 -8.58 -3.69 1.38
N VAL A 103 -8.43 -4.40 2.49
CA VAL A 103 -7.15 -4.47 3.18
C VAL A 103 -6.11 -5.14 2.29
N ALA A 104 -6.47 -6.23 1.63
CA ALA A 104 -5.56 -6.95 0.76
C ALA A 104 -5.07 -6.09 -0.40
N MET A 105 -5.97 -5.31 -1.02
CA MET A 105 -5.57 -4.46 -2.13
C MET A 105 -4.79 -3.24 -1.67
N ALA A 106 -5.12 -2.67 -0.51
CA ALA A 106 -4.33 -1.59 0.06
C ALA A 106 -2.91 -2.09 0.39
N ARG A 107 -2.80 -3.29 0.92
CA ARG A 107 -1.50 -3.91 1.20
C ARG A 107 -0.70 -4.09 -0.09
N LYS A 108 -1.33 -4.58 -1.15
CA LYS A 108 -0.67 -4.77 -2.44
C LYS A 108 -0.14 -3.44 -2.97
N LEU A 109 -0.93 -2.37 -2.84
CA LEU A 109 -0.52 -1.05 -3.28
C LEU A 109 0.66 -0.54 -2.45
N ALA A 110 0.60 -0.71 -1.13
CA ALA A 110 1.69 -0.29 -0.25
C ALA A 110 3.00 -0.99 -0.61
N VAL A 111 2.95 -2.29 -0.91
CA VAL A 111 4.13 -3.05 -1.32
C VAL A 111 4.67 -2.54 -2.64
N ARG A 112 3.79 -2.25 -3.60
CA ARG A 112 4.22 -1.68 -4.89
C ARG A 112 4.92 -0.33 -4.70
N LEU A 113 4.33 0.56 -3.90
CA LEU A 113 4.90 1.88 -3.66
C LEU A 113 6.25 1.78 -2.93
N PHE A 114 6.36 0.85 -2.00
CA PHE A 114 7.62 0.60 -1.31
C PHE A 114 8.74 0.21 -2.30
N TRP A 115 8.46 -0.72 -3.21
CA TRP A 115 9.47 -1.15 -4.17
C TRP A 115 9.79 -0.06 -5.19
N MET A 116 8.80 0.71 -5.61
CA MET A 116 9.05 1.85 -6.48
C MET A 116 10.00 2.83 -5.81
N TRP A 117 9.76 3.12 -4.53
CA TRP A 117 10.61 4.04 -3.78
C TRP A 117 12.01 3.47 -3.58
N ARG A 118 12.09 2.25 -3.12
CA ARG A 118 13.37 1.61 -2.82
C ARG A 118 14.26 1.47 -4.06
N GLN A 119 13.68 1.09 -5.19
CA GLN A 119 14.42 0.86 -6.43
C GLN A 119 14.53 2.11 -7.30
N GLY A 120 13.82 3.17 -6.94
CA GLY A 120 13.80 4.36 -7.77
C GLY A 120 13.02 4.21 -9.06
N TRP A 121 11.98 3.37 -9.05
CA TRP A 121 11.15 3.10 -10.22
C TRP A 121 9.96 4.05 -10.30
N ASP A 122 9.56 4.38 -11.54
CA ASP A 122 8.21 4.90 -11.80
C ASP A 122 7.26 3.71 -12.05
N TYR A 123 6.00 4.01 -12.35
CA TYR A 123 5.02 2.95 -12.55
C TYR A 123 5.38 2.05 -13.74
N GLN A 124 5.89 2.61 -14.83
CA GLN A 124 6.26 1.83 -16.01
C GLN A 124 7.38 0.85 -15.67
N GLN A 125 8.36 1.30 -14.90
CA GLN A 125 9.46 0.45 -14.47
C GLN A 125 8.98 -0.62 -13.50
N LEU A 126 8.03 -0.28 -12.61
CA LEU A 126 7.42 -1.26 -11.74
C LEU A 126 6.76 -2.39 -12.54
N LYS A 127 6.00 -2.02 -13.58
CA LYS A 127 5.33 -3.02 -14.42
C LYS A 127 6.34 -3.90 -15.15
N LYS A 128 7.47 -3.32 -15.55
CA LYS A 128 8.48 -4.02 -16.34
C LYS A 128 9.38 -4.91 -15.47
N PHE A 129 9.79 -4.43 -14.31
CA PHE A 129 10.80 -5.10 -13.48
C PHE A 129 10.27 -5.65 -12.16
N GLY A 130 9.08 -5.25 -11.76
CA GLY A 130 8.56 -5.51 -10.42
C GLY A 130 7.69 -6.75 -10.30
N SER A 131 7.97 -7.81 -11.04
CA SER A 131 7.14 -9.02 -11.00
C SER A 131 7.03 -9.63 -9.60
N HIS A 132 7.98 -9.34 -8.72
CA HIS A 132 7.99 -9.83 -7.35
C HIS A 132 7.40 -8.83 -6.35
N ALA A 133 7.04 -7.65 -6.81
CA ALA A 133 6.64 -6.54 -5.93
C ALA A 133 5.15 -6.53 -5.66
N GLY A 134 4.60 -7.61 -5.48
CA GLY A 134 3.19 -7.64 -5.18
C GLY A 134 2.53 -8.86 -5.63
#